data_ab528d1a3c40d1e728d7cb8deb1da2fa
#
_entry.id   ab528d1a3c40d1e728d7cb8deb1da2fa
#
_cell.length_a   1.000
_cell.length_b   1.000
_cell.length_c   1.000
_cell.angle_alpha   90.00
_cell.angle_beta   90.00
_cell.angle_gamma   90.00
#
_symmetry.space_group_name_H-M   'P 1'
#
loop_
_entity.id
_entity.type
_entity.pdbx_description
1 polymer ?
#
loop_
_entity_poly.entity_id
_entity_poly.type
_entity_poly.pdbx_seq_one_letter_code
_entity_poly.pdbx_strand_id
1 'polypeptide(L)'
;MSAAHNPLRPPMTRPTGRFLLAHPAHAIALGFGSGLSPKAAGTVGTLWAWAAFLALQPWMSEARWGLLLLISLPLGWWACSVTARHLQAADPRCIVWDEVIAFWLVLWLLMPTGWPEQLLAFGLFRYFDAAKPGPVRWADRLYHDMDPSHTRHGWAKAGWGILVDDLVAAFCTLLLMALWRTF
;
A
#
# COMPACT_ATOMS: atom_id res chain seq x y z
N MET A 1 2.05 31.25 -3.89
CA MET A 1 3.48 31.31 -4.27
C MET A 1 3.76 30.09 -5.12
N SER A 2 4.09 30.30 -6.39
CA SER A 2 4.28 29.25 -7.39
C SER A 2 5.50 28.39 -7.03
N ALA A 3 5.32 27.07 -6.93
CA ALA A 3 6.42 26.13 -6.75
C ALA A 3 7.36 26.25 -7.95
N ALA A 4 8.58 26.72 -7.72
CA ALA A 4 9.60 26.87 -8.75
C ALA A 4 9.87 25.49 -9.35
N HIS A 5 9.50 25.34 -10.63
CA HIS A 5 9.84 24.20 -11.47
C HIS A 5 11.38 24.09 -11.54
N ASN A 6 11.96 23.09 -10.90
CA ASN A 6 13.40 22.82 -11.01
C ASN A 6 13.68 22.11 -12.35
N PRO A 7 14.27 22.78 -13.35
CA PRO A 7 14.45 22.23 -14.69
C PRO A 7 15.48 21.09 -14.79
N LEU A 8 16.15 20.76 -13.69
CA LEU A 8 17.21 19.73 -13.64
C LEU A 8 16.75 18.38 -13.13
N ARG A 9 15.46 18.20 -12.78
CA ARG A 9 14.92 16.87 -12.48
C ARG A 9 14.45 16.23 -13.80
N PRO A 10 15.11 15.13 -14.23
CA PRO A 10 14.55 14.36 -15.36
C PRO A 10 13.12 13.92 -14.96
N PRO A 11 12.18 13.92 -15.92
CA PRO A 11 10.84 13.43 -15.65
C PRO A 11 10.96 12.01 -15.10
N MET A 12 10.24 11.71 -14.02
CA MET A 12 10.26 10.40 -13.36
C MET A 12 10.00 9.32 -14.43
N THR A 13 11.04 8.67 -14.87
CA THR A 13 10.93 7.49 -15.74
C THR A 13 10.26 6.41 -14.91
N ARG A 14 9.23 5.77 -15.48
CA ARG A 14 8.57 4.64 -14.81
C ARG A 14 9.62 3.64 -14.36
N PRO A 15 9.51 3.09 -13.13
CA PRO A 15 10.45 2.10 -12.66
C PRO A 15 10.42 0.89 -13.61
N THR A 16 11.59 0.34 -13.84
CA THR A 16 11.82 -0.80 -14.73
C THR A 16 12.13 -2.05 -13.92
N GLY A 17 12.15 -3.22 -14.56
CA GLY A 17 12.62 -4.45 -13.94
C GLY A 17 14.05 -4.35 -13.38
N ARG A 18 14.92 -3.53 -14.02
CA ARG A 18 16.26 -3.25 -13.48
C ARG A 18 16.20 -2.48 -12.16
N PHE A 19 15.32 -1.50 -12.05
CA PHE A 19 15.10 -0.76 -10.80
C PHE A 19 14.58 -1.69 -9.70
N LEU A 20 13.62 -2.57 -10.02
CA LEU A 20 13.09 -3.58 -9.09
C LEU A 20 14.21 -4.43 -8.49
N LEU A 21 15.14 -4.91 -9.32
CA LEU A 21 16.21 -5.83 -8.90
C LEU A 21 17.43 -5.10 -8.31
N ALA A 22 17.49 -3.78 -8.39
CA ALA A 22 18.64 -3.00 -7.92
C ALA A 22 18.75 -2.93 -6.39
N HIS A 23 17.63 -3.14 -5.66
CA HIS A 23 17.63 -3.07 -4.20
C HIS A 23 16.47 -3.89 -3.61
N PRO A 24 16.65 -4.63 -2.50
CA PRO A 24 15.57 -5.43 -1.90
C PRO A 24 14.36 -4.59 -1.47
N ALA A 25 14.56 -3.35 -1.02
CA ALA A 25 13.47 -2.45 -0.71
C ALA A 25 12.57 -2.16 -1.92
N HIS A 26 13.14 -2.06 -3.14
CA HIS A 26 12.36 -1.85 -4.35
C HIS A 26 11.50 -3.08 -4.66
N ALA A 27 12.07 -4.29 -4.52
CA ALA A 27 11.32 -5.53 -4.76
C ALA A 27 10.11 -5.64 -3.84
N ILE A 28 10.28 -5.30 -2.56
CA ILE A 28 9.20 -5.29 -1.57
C ILE A 28 8.20 -4.17 -1.89
N ALA A 29 8.65 -2.92 -1.96
CA ALA A 29 7.77 -1.77 -2.15
C ALA A 29 6.94 -1.85 -3.44
N LEU A 30 7.51 -2.43 -4.52
CA LEU A 30 6.81 -2.66 -5.78
C LEU A 30 6.04 -3.99 -5.81
N GLY A 31 5.76 -4.62 -4.67
CA GLY A 31 4.97 -5.84 -4.57
C GLY A 31 5.48 -6.94 -5.48
N PHE A 32 6.81 -7.19 -5.46
CA PHE A 32 7.53 -8.16 -6.30
C PHE A 32 7.29 -7.99 -7.80
N GLY A 33 6.97 -6.77 -8.23
CA GLY A 33 6.78 -6.42 -9.65
C GLY A 33 5.34 -6.08 -10.04
N SER A 34 4.35 -6.31 -9.17
CA SER A 34 2.95 -5.90 -9.42
C SER A 34 2.83 -4.39 -9.61
N GLY A 35 3.63 -3.59 -8.87
CA GLY A 35 3.73 -2.14 -9.00
C GLY A 35 4.35 -1.62 -10.30
N LEU A 36 4.96 -2.50 -11.12
CA LEU A 36 5.45 -2.13 -12.45
C LEU A 36 4.32 -2.00 -13.49
N SER A 37 3.09 -2.35 -13.11
CA SER A 37 1.94 -2.23 -14.01
C SER A 37 1.81 -0.80 -14.55
N PRO A 38 1.66 -0.62 -15.88
CA PRO A 38 1.53 0.70 -16.49
C PRO A 38 0.19 1.37 -16.19
N LYS A 39 -0.82 0.57 -15.78
CA LYS A 39 -2.17 1.04 -15.45
C LYS A 39 -2.59 0.43 -14.13
N ALA A 40 -3.22 1.25 -13.29
CA ALA A 40 -3.83 0.84 -12.03
C ALA A 40 -2.90 -0.05 -11.16
N ALA A 41 -1.66 0.38 -10.93
CA ALA A 41 -0.64 -0.39 -10.20
C ALA A 41 -1.16 -0.86 -8.82
N GLY A 42 -1.85 -0.02 -8.07
CA GLY A 42 -2.47 -0.36 -6.81
C GLY A 42 -3.52 -1.49 -6.94
N THR A 43 -4.38 -1.46 -7.97
CA THR A 43 -5.33 -2.55 -8.21
C THR A 43 -4.61 -3.86 -8.52
N VAL A 44 -3.53 -3.81 -9.31
CA VAL A 44 -2.70 -4.98 -9.60
C VAL A 44 -1.98 -5.46 -8.34
N GLY A 45 -1.50 -4.54 -7.49
CA GLY A 45 -0.92 -4.83 -6.18
C GLY A 45 -1.91 -5.54 -5.24
N THR A 46 -3.14 -5.01 -5.15
CA THR A 46 -4.21 -5.63 -4.33
C THR A 46 -4.62 -7.01 -4.87
N LEU A 47 -4.70 -7.19 -6.20
CA LEU A 47 -4.96 -8.51 -6.81
C LEU A 47 -3.82 -9.49 -6.53
N TRP A 48 -2.57 -9.03 -6.62
CA TRP A 48 -1.41 -9.83 -6.25
C TRP A 48 -1.46 -10.23 -4.77
N ALA A 49 -1.82 -9.30 -3.88
CA ALA A 49 -2.00 -9.58 -2.46
C ALA A 49 -3.06 -10.65 -2.22
N TRP A 50 -4.19 -10.58 -2.93
CA TRP A 50 -5.26 -11.56 -2.83
C TRP A 50 -4.80 -12.94 -3.31
N ALA A 51 -4.16 -13.00 -4.47
CA ALA A 51 -3.60 -14.26 -4.98
C ALA A 51 -2.57 -14.86 -4.02
N ALA A 52 -1.68 -14.04 -3.46
CA ALA A 52 -0.70 -14.48 -2.47
C ALA A 52 -1.38 -14.97 -1.18
N PHE A 53 -2.44 -14.28 -0.71
CA PHE A 53 -3.22 -14.73 0.44
C PHE A 53 -3.81 -16.12 0.20
N LEU A 54 -4.48 -16.33 -0.93
CA LEU A 54 -5.07 -17.62 -1.29
C LEU A 54 -4.02 -18.73 -1.39
N ALA A 55 -2.87 -18.42 -1.98
CA ALA A 55 -1.77 -19.38 -2.11
C ALA A 55 -1.16 -19.76 -0.76
N LEU A 56 -1.03 -18.82 0.17
CA LEU A 56 -0.46 -19.05 1.49
C LEU A 56 -1.46 -19.68 2.49
N GLN A 57 -2.75 -19.43 2.31
CA GLN A 57 -3.82 -19.85 3.23
C GLN A 57 -3.73 -21.31 3.73
N PRO A 58 -3.42 -22.31 2.89
CA PRO A 58 -3.36 -23.71 3.34
C PRO A 58 -2.29 -23.98 4.42
N TRP A 59 -1.26 -23.11 4.51
CA TRP A 59 -0.16 -23.26 5.46
C TRP A 59 -0.19 -22.26 6.60
N MET A 60 -1.19 -21.32 6.59
CA MET A 60 -1.24 -20.20 7.51
C MET A 60 -2.33 -20.42 8.57
N SER A 61 -1.93 -20.32 9.84
CA SER A 61 -2.86 -20.15 10.96
C SER A 61 -3.11 -18.66 11.22
N GLU A 62 -4.14 -18.33 12.01
CA GLU A 62 -4.40 -16.95 12.44
C GLU A 62 -3.17 -16.30 13.08
N ALA A 63 -2.46 -17.03 13.95
CA ALA A 63 -1.25 -16.53 14.59
C ALA A 63 -0.12 -16.27 13.59
N ARG A 64 0.03 -17.11 12.56
CA ARG A 64 1.04 -16.92 11.50
C ARG A 64 0.71 -15.71 10.63
N TRP A 65 -0.57 -15.48 10.33
CA TRP A 65 -1.00 -14.27 9.64
C TRP A 65 -0.71 -13.02 10.46
N GLY A 66 -1.05 -13.04 11.76
CA GLY A 66 -0.73 -11.92 12.66
C GLY A 66 0.77 -11.64 12.73
N LEU A 67 1.62 -12.69 12.81
CA LEU A 67 3.08 -12.55 12.82
C LEU A 67 3.60 -12.00 11.48
N LEU A 68 3.08 -12.50 10.35
CA LEU A 68 3.44 -12.01 9.01
C LEU A 68 3.14 -10.52 8.88
N LEU A 69 1.95 -10.08 9.28
CA LEU A 69 1.54 -8.68 9.25
C LEU A 69 2.40 -7.80 10.18
N LEU A 70 2.68 -8.31 11.40
CA LEU A 70 3.53 -7.61 12.36
C LEU A 70 4.95 -7.36 11.82
N ILE A 71 5.51 -8.31 11.08
CA ILE A 71 6.82 -8.17 10.43
C ILE A 71 6.71 -7.31 9.15
N SER A 72 5.64 -7.48 8.38
CA SER A 72 5.44 -6.78 7.11
C SER A 72 5.28 -5.27 7.27
N LEU A 73 4.71 -4.80 8.39
CA LEU A 73 4.54 -3.37 8.65
C LEU A 73 5.87 -2.60 8.75
N PRO A 74 6.81 -2.94 9.65
CA PRO A 74 8.09 -2.22 9.73
C PRO A 74 8.95 -2.45 8.48
N LEU A 75 8.88 -3.65 7.89
CA LEU A 75 9.58 -3.94 6.65
C LEU A 75 9.04 -3.12 5.48
N GLY A 76 7.72 -2.98 5.38
CA GLY A 76 7.05 -2.16 4.39
C GLY A 76 7.36 -0.68 4.56
N TRP A 77 7.28 -0.17 5.78
CA TRP A 77 7.67 1.20 6.08
C TRP A 77 9.11 1.51 5.62
N TRP A 78 10.07 0.64 5.96
CA TRP A 78 11.44 0.78 5.48
C TRP A 78 11.52 0.74 3.95
N ALA A 79 10.88 -0.24 3.32
CA ALA A 79 10.93 -0.44 1.88
C ALA A 79 10.31 0.74 1.11
N CYS A 80 9.13 1.22 1.54
CA CYS A 80 8.46 2.38 0.96
C CYS A 80 9.31 3.65 1.15
N SER A 81 9.88 3.88 2.35
CA SER A 81 10.73 5.04 2.64
C SER A 81 11.97 5.08 1.73
N VAL A 82 12.67 3.95 1.59
CA VAL A 82 13.86 3.84 0.73
C VAL A 82 13.51 4.02 -0.74
N THR A 83 12.42 3.39 -1.19
CA THR A 83 11.99 3.44 -2.59
C THR A 83 11.50 4.84 -2.97
N ALA A 84 10.68 5.48 -2.14
CA ALA A 84 10.23 6.85 -2.31
C ALA A 84 11.42 7.83 -2.41
N ARG A 85 12.43 7.64 -1.55
CA ARG A 85 13.68 8.41 -1.61
C ARG A 85 14.43 8.21 -2.92
N HIS A 86 14.58 6.98 -3.40
CA HIS A 86 15.29 6.70 -4.65
C HIS A 86 14.54 7.23 -5.88
N LEU A 87 13.22 7.25 -5.83
CA LEU A 87 12.36 7.82 -6.87
C LEU A 87 12.18 9.35 -6.73
N GLN A 88 12.65 9.95 -5.62
CA GLN A 88 12.49 11.37 -5.32
C GLN A 88 11.03 11.83 -5.38
N ALA A 89 10.11 10.99 -4.94
CA ALA A 89 8.68 11.26 -4.85
C ALA A 89 8.15 10.81 -3.49
N ALA A 90 7.30 11.63 -2.87
CA ALA A 90 6.74 11.33 -1.55
C ALA A 90 5.83 10.12 -1.58
N ASP A 91 5.04 10.01 -2.65
CA ASP A 91 4.10 8.92 -2.91
C ASP A 91 4.15 8.50 -4.38
N PRO A 92 5.08 7.60 -4.75
CA PRO A 92 5.18 7.09 -6.12
C PRO A 92 4.10 6.01 -6.35
N ARG A 93 3.25 6.20 -7.33
CA ARG A 93 2.15 5.27 -7.72
C ARG A 93 2.56 3.81 -7.99
N CYS A 94 3.84 3.52 -8.06
CA CYS A 94 4.38 2.17 -8.26
C CYS A 94 4.67 1.45 -6.95
N ILE A 95 4.66 2.15 -5.82
CA ILE A 95 4.66 1.55 -4.51
C ILE A 95 3.27 0.98 -4.31
N VAL A 96 3.20 -0.28 -3.93
CA VAL A 96 1.95 -1.05 -3.77
C VAL A 96 2.00 -2.00 -2.56
N TRP A 97 3.05 -1.89 -1.73
CA TRP A 97 3.19 -2.74 -0.54
C TRP A 97 2.24 -2.35 0.57
N ASP A 98 1.83 -1.10 0.62
CA ASP A 98 0.77 -0.54 1.43
C ASP A 98 -0.56 -1.23 1.17
N GLU A 99 -0.98 -1.34 -0.11
CA GLU A 99 -2.18 -2.08 -0.49
C GLU A 99 -2.06 -3.58 -0.17
N VAL A 100 -0.84 -4.14 -0.30
CA VAL A 100 -0.62 -5.56 0.04
C VAL A 100 -0.85 -5.81 1.52
N ILE A 101 -0.23 -5.03 2.40
CA ILE A 101 -0.38 -5.19 3.86
C ILE A 101 -1.84 -4.91 4.27
N ALA A 102 -2.40 -3.81 3.78
CA ALA A 102 -3.75 -3.39 4.13
C ALA A 102 -4.80 -4.43 3.71
N PHE A 103 -4.67 -4.97 2.50
CA PHE A 103 -5.62 -5.99 2.04
C PHE A 103 -5.42 -7.36 2.71
N TRP A 104 -4.18 -7.75 3.04
CA TRP A 104 -3.92 -8.93 3.88
C TRP A 104 -4.54 -8.78 5.27
N LEU A 105 -4.48 -7.58 5.87
CA LEU A 105 -5.14 -7.27 7.14
C LEU A 105 -6.67 -7.45 7.02
N VAL A 106 -7.28 -6.94 5.95
CA VAL A 106 -8.72 -7.11 5.68
C VAL A 106 -9.07 -8.59 5.58
N LEU A 107 -8.37 -9.35 4.75
CA LEU A 107 -8.64 -10.77 4.53
C LEU A 107 -8.43 -11.61 5.80
N TRP A 108 -7.39 -11.32 6.58
CA TRP A 108 -7.10 -12.01 7.84
C TRP A 108 -8.21 -11.81 8.87
N LEU A 109 -8.65 -10.57 9.08
CA LEU A 109 -9.69 -10.26 10.07
C LEU A 109 -11.10 -10.68 9.62
N LEU A 110 -11.30 -10.94 8.33
CA LEU A 110 -12.56 -11.48 7.82
C LEU A 110 -12.64 -13.01 7.89
N MET A 111 -11.55 -13.70 8.17
CA MET A 111 -11.57 -15.17 8.25
C MET A 111 -12.50 -15.72 9.35
N PRO A 112 -13.18 -16.85 9.13
CA PRO A 112 -13.30 -17.57 7.87
C PRO A 112 -14.24 -16.85 6.90
N THR A 113 -13.87 -16.76 5.62
CA THR A 113 -14.67 -16.06 4.61
C THR A 113 -14.61 -16.75 3.25
N GLY A 114 -15.76 -16.79 2.57
CA GLY A 114 -15.88 -17.32 1.22
C GLY A 114 -15.38 -16.33 0.17
N TRP A 115 -15.14 -16.82 -1.04
CA TRP A 115 -14.65 -15.97 -2.13
C TRP A 115 -15.60 -14.83 -2.54
N PRO A 116 -16.95 -14.92 -2.42
CA PRO A 116 -17.83 -13.78 -2.72
C PRO A 116 -17.63 -12.62 -1.73
N GLU A 117 -17.45 -12.94 -0.45
CA GLU A 117 -17.16 -11.93 0.58
C GLU A 117 -15.79 -11.30 0.36
N GLN A 118 -14.78 -12.10 -0.04
CA GLN A 118 -13.44 -11.58 -0.36
C GLN A 118 -13.51 -10.64 -1.58
N LEU A 119 -14.34 -10.94 -2.58
CA LEU A 119 -14.55 -10.07 -3.74
C LEU A 119 -15.23 -8.75 -3.33
N LEU A 120 -16.25 -8.82 -2.46
CA LEU A 120 -16.88 -7.61 -1.91
C LEU A 120 -15.87 -6.77 -1.14
N ALA A 121 -15.08 -7.41 -0.26
CA ALA A 121 -14.03 -6.74 0.50
C ALA A 121 -12.98 -6.08 -0.42
N PHE A 122 -12.57 -6.76 -1.50
CA PHE A 122 -11.70 -6.20 -2.54
C PHE A 122 -12.32 -4.93 -3.16
N GLY A 123 -13.57 -4.99 -3.58
CA GLY A 123 -14.26 -3.84 -4.19
C GLY A 123 -14.36 -2.66 -3.23
N LEU A 124 -14.73 -2.90 -1.98
CA LEU A 124 -14.82 -1.87 -0.93
C LEU A 124 -13.45 -1.26 -0.62
N PHE A 125 -12.43 -2.10 -0.43
CA PHE A 125 -11.07 -1.63 -0.16
C PHE A 125 -10.57 -0.74 -1.30
N ARG A 126 -10.72 -1.19 -2.55
CA ARG A 126 -10.32 -0.39 -3.72
C ARG A 126 -11.12 0.90 -3.86
N TYR A 127 -12.40 0.92 -3.47
CA TYR A 127 -13.18 2.13 -3.43
C TYR A 127 -12.63 3.13 -2.39
N PHE A 128 -12.38 2.69 -1.16
CA PHE A 128 -11.87 3.56 -0.10
C PHE A 128 -10.48 4.11 -0.41
N ASP A 129 -9.58 3.27 -0.92
CA ASP A 129 -8.25 3.66 -1.29
C ASP A 129 -8.23 4.61 -2.51
N ALA A 130 -8.93 4.30 -3.58
CA ALA A 130 -8.91 5.12 -4.80
C ALA A 130 -9.70 6.43 -4.68
N ALA A 131 -10.87 6.40 -4.03
CA ALA A 131 -11.74 7.56 -3.87
C ALA A 131 -11.41 8.41 -2.65
N LYS A 132 -10.69 7.83 -1.68
CA LYS A 132 -10.27 8.45 -0.41
C LYS A 132 -11.39 9.28 0.27
N PRO A 133 -12.59 8.71 0.52
CA PRO A 133 -13.66 9.44 1.18
C PRO A 133 -13.37 9.66 2.66
N GLY A 134 -13.82 10.80 3.22
CA GLY A 134 -13.84 11.07 4.65
C GLY A 134 -12.54 10.80 5.40
N PRO A 135 -12.49 9.77 6.27
CA PRO A 135 -11.33 9.47 7.11
C PRO A 135 -10.05 9.15 6.32
N VAL A 136 -10.18 8.48 5.18
CA VAL A 136 -9.02 8.13 4.33
C VAL A 136 -8.38 9.39 3.76
N ARG A 137 -9.18 10.35 3.29
CA ARG A 137 -8.68 11.65 2.83
C ARG A 137 -7.99 12.44 3.94
N TRP A 138 -8.49 12.35 5.16
CA TRP A 138 -7.85 12.98 6.30
C TRP A 138 -6.47 12.35 6.57
N ALA A 139 -6.36 11.03 6.57
CA ALA A 139 -5.10 10.32 6.73
C ALA A 139 -4.09 10.65 5.63
N ASP A 140 -4.52 10.64 4.38
CA ASP A 140 -3.74 11.03 3.21
C ASP A 140 -3.13 12.44 3.36
N ARG A 141 -3.92 13.43 3.78
CA ARG A 141 -3.45 14.82 3.97
C ARG A 141 -2.43 15.00 5.08
N LEU A 142 -2.41 14.15 6.11
CA LEU A 142 -1.48 14.28 7.23
C LEU A 142 -0.01 14.24 6.81
N TYR A 143 0.29 13.59 5.69
CA TYR A 143 1.65 13.35 5.25
C TYR A 143 1.98 13.88 3.84
N HIS A 144 0.97 14.24 3.04
CA HIS A 144 1.15 14.68 1.65
C HIS A 144 1.63 16.13 1.50
N ASP A 145 1.39 16.99 2.49
CA ASP A 145 1.74 18.41 2.42
C ASP A 145 3.22 18.71 2.74
N MET A 146 4.02 17.69 2.99
CA MET A 146 5.43 17.85 3.36
C MET A 146 6.36 17.46 2.20
N ASP A 147 7.27 18.36 1.82
CA ASP A 147 8.42 17.98 0.98
C ASP A 147 9.41 17.15 1.84
N PRO A 148 9.55 15.85 1.58
CA PRO A 148 10.39 14.98 2.39
C PRO A 148 11.89 15.29 2.26
N SER A 149 12.30 16.05 1.25
CA SER A 149 13.70 16.40 1.03
C SER A 149 14.23 17.45 2.02
N HIS A 150 13.34 18.23 2.64
CA HIS A 150 13.71 19.33 3.53
C HIS A 150 13.86 18.97 5.01
N THR A 151 13.57 17.74 5.41
CA THR A 151 13.65 17.31 6.81
C THR A 151 14.50 16.05 6.98
N ARG A 152 15.22 15.96 8.11
CA ARG A 152 16.09 14.82 8.43
C ARG A 152 15.37 13.46 8.38
N HIS A 153 14.09 13.44 8.70
CA HIS A 153 13.24 12.23 8.71
C HIS A 153 12.10 12.27 7.68
N GLY A 154 12.18 13.16 6.68
CA GLY A 154 11.10 13.38 5.72
C GLY A 154 10.72 12.12 4.93
N TRP A 155 11.72 11.38 4.47
CA TRP A 155 11.46 10.13 3.74
C TRP A 155 10.87 9.02 4.62
N ALA A 156 11.24 8.96 5.90
CA ALA A 156 10.62 8.04 6.86
C ALA A 156 9.17 8.40 7.14
N LYS A 157 8.85 9.70 7.20
CA LYS A 157 7.48 10.19 7.33
C LYS A 157 6.67 9.93 6.06
N ALA A 158 7.26 10.13 4.87
CA ALA A 158 6.63 9.79 3.61
C ALA A 158 6.27 8.29 3.53
N GLY A 159 7.20 7.40 3.89
CA GLY A 159 6.92 5.96 3.96
C GLY A 159 5.83 5.59 4.97
N TRP A 160 5.69 6.35 6.06
CA TRP A 160 4.58 6.17 7.00
C TRP A 160 3.26 6.66 6.41
N GLY A 161 3.28 7.80 5.70
CA GLY A 161 2.12 8.35 5.00
C GLY A 161 1.54 7.37 3.98
N ILE A 162 2.42 6.75 3.18
CA ILE A 162 2.04 5.72 2.20
C ILE A 162 1.28 4.54 2.86
N LEU A 163 1.70 4.11 4.06
CA LEU A 163 1.05 2.98 4.75
C LEU A 163 -0.25 3.34 5.46
N VAL A 164 -0.33 4.56 6.02
CA VAL A 164 -1.42 4.92 6.97
C VAL A 164 -2.74 5.10 6.26
N ASP A 165 -2.78 5.72 5.09
CA ASP A 165 -4.03 5.94 4.35
C ASP A 165 -4.68 4.63 3.92
N ASP A 166 -3.90 3.63 3.51
CA ASP A 166 -4.39 2.30 3.16
C ASP A 166 -4.83 1.49 4.39
N LEU A 167 -4.14 1.63 5.52
CA LEU A 167 -4.62 1.04 6.78
C LEU A 167 -5.96 1.65 7.22
N VAL A 168 -6.17 2.95 7.01
CA VAL A 168 -7.48 3.59 7.25
C VAL A 168 -8.54 3.10 6.26
N ALA A 169 -8.18 2.91 4.97
CA ALA A 169 -9.06 2.31 3.97
C ALA A 169 -9.46 0.87 4.35
N ALA A 170 -8.50 0.07 4.84
CA ALA A 170 -8.75 -1.27 5.36
C ALA A 170 -9.71 -1.26 6.54
N PHE A 171 -9.52 -0.35 7.50
CA PHE A 171 -10.41 -0.19 8.64
C PHE A 171 -11.83 0.18 8.22
N CYS A 172 -12.00 1.12 7.29
CA CYS A 172 -13.31 1.48 6.73
C CYS A 172 -13.98 0.29 6.03
N THR A 173 -13.19 -0.49 5.29
CA THR A 173 -13.66 -1.72 4.64
C THR A 173 -14.17 -2.72 5.68
N LEU A 174 -13.40 -2.99 6.73
CA LEU A 174 -13.76 -3.92 7.79
C LEU A 174 -15.02 -3.48 8.54
N LEU A 175 -15.20 -2.18 8.79
CA LEU A 175 -16.42 -1.65 9.40
C LEU A 175 -17.66 -1.95 8.54
N LEU A 176 -17.60 -1.70 7.23
CA LEU A 176 -18.72 -2.01 6.34
C LEU A 176 -18.98 -3.52 6.24
N MET A 177 -17.92 -4.32 6.17
CA MET A 177 -18.08 -5.79 6.16
C MET A 177 -18.67 -6.33 7.47
N ALA A 178 -18.28 -5.76 8.61
CA ALA A 178 -18.87 -6.10 9.90
C ALA A 178 -20.36 -5.74 9.95
N LEU A 179 -20.72 -4.54 9.52
CA LEU A 179 -22.14 -4.13 9.42
C LEU A 179 -22.92 -5.06 8.50
N TRP A 180 -22.39 -5.38 7.32
CA TRP A 180 -23.06 -6.29 6.38
C TRP A 180 -23.30 -7.70 6.94
N ARG A 181 -22.40 -8.20 7.81
CA ARG A 181 -22.56 -9.51 8.46
C ARG A 181 -23.60 -9.53 9.59
N THR A 182 -24.07 -8.35 10.04
CA THR A 182 -25.11 -8.27 11.09
C THR A 182 -26.52 -8.32 10.55
N PHE A 183 -26.70 -8.18 9.24
CA PHE A 183 -27.98 -8.26 8.53
C PHE A 183 -28.07 -9.52 7.67
#